data_568b3ba861d42cb41cee5aadcd1571ab
#
_entry.id   568b3ba861d42cb41cee5aadcd1571ab
#
_cell.length_a   1.000
_cell.length_b   1.000
_cell.length_c   1.000
_cell.angle_alpha   90.00
_cell.angle_beta   90.00
_cell.angle_gamma   90.00
#
_symmetry.space_group_name_H-M   'P 1'
#
loop_
_entity.id
_entity.type
_entity.pdbx_description
1 polymer ?
#
loop_
_entity_poly.entity_id
_entity_poly.type
_entity_poly.pdbx_seq_one_letter_code
_entity_poly.pdbx_strand_id
1 'polypeptide(L)'
;WVLIAEAESALRASASDACPSCIVNISSHAGVRPKGASIPYAASKAALNHMTKLLALNLSPAIRVNAIAPGLVDTPMTASWLDAQSLWKEKSPMQRGASPEDIAHIAAMIISSTYLTGEIVLCDGGLNLT
;
A
#
# COMPACT_ATOMS: atom_id res chain seq x y z
N TRP A 1 -9.06 -10.05 4.97
CA TRP A 1 -9.06 -10.66 6.29
C TRP A 1 -8.83 -12.18 6.23
N VAL A 2 -9.69 -12.94 5.55
CA VAL A 2 -9.64 -14.41 5.51
C VAL A 2 -8.25 -14.93 5.16
N LEU A 3 -7.63 -14.43 4.08
CA LEU A 3 -6.30 -14.85 3.67
C LEU A 3 -5.24 -14.63 4.76
N ILE A 4 -5.30 -13.51 5.48
CA ILE A 4 -4.36 -13.21 6.56
C ILE A 4 -4.58 -14.15 7.75
N ALA A 5 -5.82 -14.43 8.11
CA ALA A 5 -6.16 -15.35 9.19
C ALA A 5 -5.67 -16.77 8.90
N GLU A 6 -5.84 -17.24 7.67
CA GLU A 6 -5.35 -18.57 7.24
C GLU A 6 -3.81 -18.64 7.19
N ALA A 7 -3.14 -17.55 6.84
CA ALA A 7 -1.68 -17.50 6.72
C ALA A 7 -0.98 -17.27 8.07
N GLU A 8 -1.67 -16.80 9.11
CA GLU A 8 -1.06 -16.37 10.38
C GLU A 8 -0.17 -17.42 11.01
N SER A 9 -0.65 -18.67 11.11
CA SER A 9 0.11 -19.76 11.73
C SER A 9 1.44 -20.03 11.01
N ALA A 10 1.43 -20.05 9.67
CA ALA A 10 2.63 -20.26 8.86
C ALA A 10 3.60 -19.09 8.98
N LEU A 11 3.08 -17.85 8.99
CA LEU A 11 3.90 -16.64 9.15
C LEU A 11 4.56 -16.60 10.53
N ARG A 12 3.86 -16.97 11.58
CA ARG A 12 4.44 -17.06 12.93
C ARG A 12 5.50 -18.16 13.02
N ALA A 13 5.26 -19.30 12.41
CA ALA A 13 6.22 -20.41 12.42
C ALA A 13 7.53 -20.10 11.67
N SER A 14 7.48 -19.21 10.67
CA SER A 14 8.66 -18.79 9.90
C SER A 14 9.38 -17.57 10.49
N ALA A 15 8.79 -16.90 11.47
CA ALA A 15 9.34 -15.69 12.09
C ALA A 15 10.44 -16.02 13.09
N SER A 16 11.42 -15.11 13.24
CA SER A 16 12.41 -15.11 14.32
C SER A 16 12.59 -13.69 14.85
N ASP A 17 13.21 -13.53 16.01
CA ASP A 17 13.48 -12.21 16.61
C ASP A 17 14.32 -11.31 15.68
N ALA A 18 15.25 -11.90 14.94
CA ALA A 18 16.10 -11.17 14.00
C ALA A 18 15.42 -10.92 12.65
N CYS A 19 14.42 -11.71 12.28
CA CYS A 19 13.74 -11.64 10.99
C CYS A 19 12.24 -11.93 11.15
N PRO A 20 11.44 -10.95 11.57
CA PRO A 20 10.00 -11.11 11.64
C PRO A 20 9.39 -11.29 10.25
N SER A 21 8.33 -12.09 10.16
CA SER A 21 7.56 -12.22 8.93
C SER A 21 6.91 -10.90 8.51
N CYS A 22 6.53 -10.77 7.24
CA CYS A 22 6.03 -9.51 6.70
C CYS A 22 4.76 -9.71 5.87
N ILE A 23 3.76 -8.86 6.11
CA ILE A 23 2.59 -8.69 5.25
C ILE A 23 2.65 -7.29 4.63
N VAL A 24 2.53 -7.23 3.30
CA VAL A 24 2.41 -5.96 2.55
C VAL A 24 1.05 -5.91 1.88
N ASN A 25 0.19 -5.03 2.34
CA ASN A 25 -1.12 -4.78 1.74
C ASN A 25 -1.00 -3.73 0.63
N ILE A 26 -1.67 -3.96 -0.50
CA ILE A 26 -1.76 -2.96 -1.57
C ILE A 26 -3.06 -2.17 -1.40
N SER A 27 -2.92 -0.97 -0.84
CA SER A 27 -3.99 0.00 -0.67
C SER A 27 -4.12 0.92 -1.87
N SER A 28 -4.43 2.18 -1.67
CA SER A 28 -4.54 3.21 -2.70
C SER A 28 -4.46 4.59 -2.07
N HIS A 29 -3.99 5.57 -2.84
CA HIS A 29 -4.15 7.01 -2.55
C HIS A 29 -5.61 7.37 -2.22
N ALA A 30 -6.60 6.74 -2.89
CA ALA A 30 -8.03 6.94 -2.62
C ALA A 30 -8.47 6.51 -1.21
N GLY A 31 -7.72 5.64 -0.53
CA GLY A 31 -7.94 5.28 0.87
C GLY A 31 -7.31 6.26 1.87
N VAL A 32 -6.52 7.22 1.38
CA VAL A 32 -5.86 8.26 2.19
C VAL A 32 -6.52 9.62 2.00
N ARG A 33 -6.88 9.97 0.76
CA ARG A 33 -7.53 11.24 0.41
C ARG A 33 -8.90 11.02 -0.22
N PRO A 34 -9.88 11.92 0.03
CA PRO A 34 -11.21 11.83 -0.56
C PRO A 34 -11.23 12.34 -2.01
N LYS A 35 -10.35 11.81 -2.86
CA LYS A 35 -10.21 12.15 -4.29
C LYS A 35 -9.97 10.91 -5.13
N GLY A 36 -10.57 10.89 -6.32
CA GLY A 36 -10.42 9.79 -7.29
C GLY A 36 -11.16 8.52 -6.87
N ALA A 37 -11.42 7.66 -7.84
CA ALA A 37 -12.12 6.40 -7.67
C ALA A 37 -13.59 6.51 -7.21
N SER A 38 -14.28 5.37 -7.17
CA SER A 38 -15.66 5.31 -6.64
C SER A 38 -15.67 5.32 -5.10
N ILE A 39 -16.77 5.79 -4.51
CA ILE A 39 -16.94 5.80 -3.04
C ILE A 39 -16.73 4.41 -2.42
N PRO A 40 -17.34 3.31 -2.94
CA PRO A 40 -17.10 1.98 -2.37
C PRO A 40 -15.64 1.54 -2.43
N TYR A 41 -14.93 1.85 -3.52
CA TYR A 41 -13.51 1.54 -3.65
C TYR A 41 -12.69 2.31 -2.61
N ALA A 42 -12.88 3.64 -2.53
CA ALA A 42 -12.16 4.48 -1.57
C ALA A 42 -12.42 4.01 -0.12
N ALA A 43 -13.69 3.73 0.23
CA ALA A 43 -14.06 3.20 1.53
C ALA A 43 -13.37 1.85 1.83
N SER A 44 -13.31 0.94 0.85
CA SER A 44 -12.63 -0.35 1.02
C SER A 44 -11.13 -0.19 1.28
N LYS A 45 -10.48 0.76 0.62
CA LYS A 45 -9.04 1.04 0.78
C LYS A 45 -8.75 1.78 2.11
N ALA A 46 -9.64 2.65 2.56
CA ALA A 46 -9.57 3.26 3.89
C ALA A 46 -9.72 2.21 4.99
N ALA A 47 -10.65 1.27 4.83
CA ALA A 47 -10.81 0.14 5.75
C ALA A 47 -9.54 -0.74 5.77
N LEU A 48 -8.91 -1.02 4.61
CA LEU A 48 -7.67 -1.77 4.52
C LEU A 48 -6.52 -1.04 5.24
N ASN A 49 -6.43 0.29 5.13
CA ASN A 49 -5.45 1.09 5.85
C ASN A 49 -5.62 0.96 7.37
N HIS A 50 -6.84 1.04 7.86
CA HIS A 50 -7.10 0.88 9.29
C HIS A 50 -6.84 -0.55 9.76
N MET A 51 -7.26 -1.55 9.00
CA MET A 51 -7.00 -2.97 9.27
C MET A 51 -5.49 -3.26 9.32
N THR A 52 -4.69 -2.66 8.45
CA THR A 52 -3.23 -2.76 8.47
C THR A 52 -2.65 -2.37 9.82
N LYS A 53 -3.11 -1.26 10.40
CA LYS A 53 -2.66 -0.78 11.71
C LYS A 53 -3.08 -1.71 12.86
N LEU A 54 -4.33 -2.18 12.83
CA LEU A 54 -4.82 -3.13 13.83
C LEU A 54 -4.06 -4.46 13.78
N LEU A 55 -3.79 -4.96 12.57
CA LEU A 55 -3.00 -6.18 12.39
C LEU A 55 -1.55 -6.00 12.86
N ALA A 56 -0.92 -4.87 12.52
CA ALA A 56 0.41 -4.56 13.00
C ALA A 56 0.51 -4.57 14.53
N LEU A 57 -0.49 -3.98 15.20
CA LEU A 57 -0.55 -3.96 16.66
C LEU A 57 -0.72 -5.37 17.26
N ASN A 58 -1.57 -6.20 16.66
CA ASN A 58 -1.93 -7.50 17.22
C ASN A 58 -0.96 -8.65 16.85
N LEU A 59 -0.26 -8.53 15.72
CA LEU A 59 0.61 -9.60 15.21
C LEU A 59 2.09 -9.39 15.55
N SER A 60 2.46 -8.18 15.99
CA SER A 60 3.82 -7.89 16.46
C SER A 60 4.15 -8.70 17.72
N PRO A 61 5.44 -9.00 17.97
CA PRO A 61 6.61 -8.70 17.14
C PRO A 61 6.85 -9.71 16.01
N ALA A 62 6.14 -10.84 15.99
CA ALA A 62 6.40 -11.94 15.07
C ALA A 62 6.10 -11.59 13.60
N ILE A 63 5.06 -10.78 13.34
CA ILE A 63 4.64 -10.43 11.99
C ILE A 63 4.49 -8.91 11.90
N ARG A 64 5.21 -8.29 10.98
CA ARG A 64 5.06 -6.89 10.61
C ARG A 64 3.98 -6.75 9.53
N VAL A 65 3.17 -5.72 9.62
CA VAL A 65 2.10 -5.47 8.65
C VAL A 65 2.15 -4.01 8.22
N ASN A 66 2.32 -3.78 6.92
CA ASN A 66 2.34 -2.45 6.34
C ASN A 66 1.47 -2.41 5.08
N ALA A 67 1.16 -1.23 4.60
CA ALA A 67 0.48 -1.04 3.32
C ALA A 67 1.25 -0.07 2.43
N ILE A 68 1.17 -0.29 1.13
CA ILE A 68 1.52 0.70 0.12
C ILE A 68 0.21 1.31 -0.37
N ALA A 69 0.15 2.63 -0.47
CA ALA A 69 -0.97 3.37 -1.03
C ALA A 69 -0.54 4.07 -2.34
N PRO A 70 -0.57 3.36 -3.48
CA PRO A 70 -0.19 3.94 -4.75
C PRO A 70 -1.16 5.03 -5.21
N GLY A 71 -0.63 6.01 -5.94
CA GLY A 71 -1.40 6.86 -6.82
C GLY A 71 -1.80 6.14 -8.12
N LEU A 72 -1.77 6.87 -9.25
CA LEU A 72 -1.92 6.26 -10.56
C LEU A 72 -0.69 5.40 -10.87
N VAL A 73 -0.92 4.16 -11.25
CA VAL A 73 0.15 3.25 -11.74
C VAL A 73 -0.13 2.92 -13.20
N ASP A 74 0.88 3.08 -14.05
CA ASP A 74 0.79 2.85 -15.49
C ASP A 74 0.75 1.34 -15.77
N THR A 75 -0.44 0.83 -16.03
CA THR A 75 -0.72 -0.58 -16.28
C THR A 75 -1.72 -0.72 -17.43
N PRO A 76 -1.89 -1.90 -18.02
CA PRO A 76 -2.95 -2.11 -19.01
C PRO A 76 -4.35 -1.71 -18.52
N MET A 77 -4.63 -1.86 -17.22
CA MET A 77 -5.90 -1.46 -16.61
C MET A 77 -6.14 0.05 -16.66
N THR A 78 -5.09 0.84 -16.46
CA THR A 78 -5.18 2.31 -16.35
C THR A 78 -4.88 3.02 -17.67
N ALA A 79 -4.51 2.29 -18.71
CA ALA A 79 -4.12 2.84 -20.02
C ALA A 79 -5.23 3.70 -20.66
N SER A 80 -6.50 3.37 -20.42
CA SER A 80 -7.66 4.12 -20.91
C SER A 80 -8.14 5.25 -20.01
N TRP A 81 -7.50 5.46 -18.84
CA TRP A 81 -7.92 6.48 -17.86
C TRP A 81 -7.26 7.84 -18.15
N LEU A 82 -7.58 8.41 -19.31
CA LEU A 82 -6.92 9.62 -19.84
C LEU A 82 -6.99 10.82 -18.89
N ASP A 83 -8.14 11.03 -18.24
CA ASP A 83 -8.31 12.13 -17.26
C ASP A 83 -7.39 11.96 -16.06
N ALA A 84 -7.25 10.73 -15.56
CA ALA A 84 -6.35 10.44 -14.46
C ALA A 84 -4.89 10.64 -14.87
N GLN A 85 -4.50 10.19 -16.07
CA GLN A 85 -3.16 10.39 -16.60
C GLN A 85 -2.84 11.88 -16.75
N SER A 86 -3.75 12.68 -17.32
CA SER A 86 -3.61 14.13 -17.42
C SER A 86 -3.48 14.78 -16.05
N LEU A 87 -4.32 14.39 -15.10
CA LEU A 87 -4.27 14.90 -13.73
C LEU A 87 -2.89 14.67 -13.09
N TRP A 88 -2.35 13.44 -13.19
CA TRP A 88 -1.03 13.12 -12.62
C TRP A 88 0.09 13.88 -13.32
N LYS A 89 0.03 14.00 -14.64
CA LYS A 89 1.00 14.78 -15.43
C LYS A 89 1.00 16.26 -15.09
N GLU A 90 -0.16 16.84 -14.81
CA GLU A 90 -0.31 18.27 -14.57
C GLU A 90 -0.14 18.65 -13.10
N LYS A 91 -0.59 17.82 -12.17
CA LYS A 91 -0.73 18.18 -10.76
C LYS A 91 0.29 17.49 -9.86
N SER A 92 0.74 16.27 -10.17
CA SER A 92 1.73 15.65 -9.30
C SER A 92 3.10 16.30 -9.47
N PRO A 93 3.86 16.53 -8.40
CA PRO A 93 5.23 17.02 -8.48
C PRO A 93 6.15 16.19 -9.39
N MET A 94 5.93 14.86 -9.45
CA MET A 94 6.69 13.97 -10.33
C MET A 94 6.20 13.98 -11.79
N GLN A 95 5.09 14.65 -12.11
CA GLN A 95 4.52 14.86 -13.45
C GLN A 95 4.31 13.58 -14.27
N ARG A 96 4.07 12.46 -13.60
CA ARG A 96 3.78 11.15 -14.19
C ARG A 96 3.05 10.22 -13.25
N GLY A 97 2.40 9.21 -13.79
CA GLY A 97 2.02 8.01 -13.02
C GLY A 97 3.27 7.23 -12.56
N ALA A 98 3.10 6.37 -11.59
CA ALA A 98 4.14 5.43 -11.18
C ALA A 98 4.24 4.28 -12.20
N SER A 99 5.42 3.73 -12.40
CA SER A 99 5.55 2.42 -13.04
C SER A 99 5.26 1.29 -12.03
N PRO A 100 4.95 0.06 -12.48
CA PRO A 100 4.86 -1.09 -11.59
C PRO A 100 6.14 -1.31 -10.78
N GLU A 101 7.30 -1.02 -11.37
CA GLU A 101 8.61 -1.14 -10.72
C GLU A 101 8.79 -0.14 -9.58
N ASP A 102 8.26 1.08 -9.70
CA ASP A 102 8.26 2.07 -8.61
C ASP A 102 7.58 1.49 -7.37
N ILE A 103 6.44 0.80 -7.56
CA ILE A 103 5.70 0.17 -6.46
C ILE A 103 6.42 -1.08 -5.93
N ALA A 104 7.00 -1.88 -6.82
CA ALA A 104 7.76 -3.07 -6.44
C ALA A 104 9.00 -2.72 -5.59
N HIS A 105 9.69 -1.63 -5.89
CA HIS A 105 10.81 -1.14 -5.09
C HIS A 105 10.38 -0.77 -3.65
N ILE A 106 9.22 -0.12 -3.48
CA ILE A 106 8.68 0.16 -2.14
C ILE A 106 8.31 -1.13 -1.41
N ALA A 107 7.71 -2.09 -2.11
CA ALA A 107 7.41 -3.40 -1.52
C ALA A 107 8.68 -4.12 -1.04
N ALA A 108 9.73 -4.15 -1.86
CA ALA A 108 11.02 -4.74 -1.51
C ALA A 108 11.64 -4.03 -0.29
N MET A 109 11.59 -2.71 -0.21
CA MET A 109 12.06 -1.92 0.94
C MET A 109 11.30 -2.30 2.22
N ILE A 110 9.97 -2.41 2.17
CA ILE A 110 9.14 -2.81 3.32
C ILE A 110 9.47 -4.23 3.76
N ILE A 111 9.65 -5.15 2.81
CA ILE A 111 9.99 -6.55 3.10
C ILE A 111 11.36 -6.65 3.77
N SER A 112 12.36 -5.94 3.27
CA SER A 112 13.73 -5.99 3.80
C SER A 112 13.89 -5.26 5.15
N SER A 113 13.01 -4.34 5.50
CA SER A 113 13.03 -3.66 6.80
C SER A 113 12.61 -4.64 7.91
N THR A 114 13.32 -4.68 9.02
CA THR A 114 12.98 -5.51 10.19
C THR A 114 12.22 -4.75 11.28
N TYR A 115 12.07 -3.42 11.14
CA TYR A 115 11.52 -2.55 12.19
C TYR A 115 10.25 -1.80 11.78
N LEU A 116 9.98 -1.69 10.47
CA LEU A 116 8.80 -0.98 9.96
C LEU A 116 7.54 -1.82 10.10
N THR A 117 6.55 -1.34 10.87
CA THR A 117 5.23 -1.95 11.01
C THR A 117 4.15 -0.92 11.27
N GLY A 118 2.94 -1.15 10.79
CA GLY A 118 1.77 -0.27 10.96
C GLY A 118 1.72 0.92 10.02
N GLU A 119 2.65 1.03 9.06
CA GLU A 119 2.74 2.18 8.17
C GLU A 119 1.91 2.01 6.90
N ILE A 120 1.38 3.14 6.44
CA ILE A 120 0.73 3.30 5.14
C ILE A 120 1.65 4.17 4.27
N VAL A 121 2.48 3.54 3.47
CA VAL A 121 3.46 4.23 2.63
C VAL A 121 2.75 4.79 1.40
N LEU A 122 2.54 6.10 1.37
CA LEU A 122 1.95 6.79 0.23
C LEU A 122 2.97 6.92 -0.89
N CYS A 123 2.62 6.42 -2.08
CA CYS A 123 3.46 6.43 -3.28
C CYS A 123 2.65 7.00 -4.46
N ASP A 124 2.52 8.33 -4.51
CA ASP A 124 1.60 9.05 -5.40
C ASP A 124 2.26 10.17 -6.22
N GLY A 125 3.58 10.16 -6.31
CA GLY A 125 4.33 11.19 -7.02
C GLY A 125 4.20 12.59 -6.41
N GLY A 126 3.79 12.67 -5.15
CA GLY A 126 3.60 13.92 -4.41
C GLY A 126 2.23 14.58 -4.64
N LEU A 127 1.28 13.95 -5.35
CA LEU A 127 -0.05 14.52 -5.59
C LEU A 127 -0.77 14.86 -4.26
N ASN A 128 -0.44 14.18 -3.19
CA ASN A 128 -1.00 14.46 -1.86
C ASN A 128 -0.62 15.85 -1.30
N LEU A 129 0.39 16.49 -1.86
CA LEU A 129 0.89 17.79 -1.42
C LEU A 129 0.21 18.97 -2.12
N THR A 130 -0.65 18.69 -3.15
CA THR A 130 -1.26 19.70 -4.01
C THR A 130 -2.78 19.82 -3.86
#